data_1f097a0ab85baaa09a417a39418a7d9f
#
_entry.id   1f097a0ab85baaa09a417a39418a7d9f
#
_cell.length_a   1.000
_cell.length_b   1.000
_cell.length_c   1.000
_cell.angle_alpha   90.00
_cell.angle_beta   90.00
_cell.angle_gamma   90.00
#
_symmetry.space_group_name_H-M   'P 1'
#
loop_
_entity.id
_entity.type
_entity.pdbx_description
1 polymer ?
#
loop_
_entity_poly.entity_id
_entity_poly.type
_entity_poly.pdbx_seq_one_letter_code
_entity_poly.pdbx_strand_id
1 'polypeptide(L)'
;MNVTDQPGNLSGEEFRDDLRPLHAPVNAPVNASANASANAPTNAPTDALRAGSGNAQARRTLSAAELAPLTALSNTRSALSLLQTVLVIAVAAAGALWAGSSAWGALAVVVTVSASVLVIGVAQHGLFILAHEAAHYRLFSHRSLNDVIGRLVGMVGGVSMCTYRVTHRLHHNHLYTSEDPDTAIHGGYPRGVKYLWKKLAQDAVGLNAYKTYAYFFGAPALNAVTNRSARPLDDTSPQLRATARVDRWFVVAWHLGAPLFCALVWGWQGLAWYAVLWALPLLTVLQPVLRLRAICEHGATTDFSSPLTAARTNRTWGSAGNWLGRALLFPHHVNYHLEHHLYPAVPHYHLPQLHRLLRDKGALQGAEVRDVADTLRLIFAPRSARTTHVTSPLSKAIP
;
A
#
# COMPACT_ATOMS: atom_id res chain seq x y z
N MET A 1 22.87 2.92 -48.73
CA MET A 1 21.75 3.37 -47.92
C MET A 1 21.98 2.85 -46.52
N ASN A 2 22.61 3.68 -45.70
CA ASN A 2 22.88 3.37 -44.26
C ASN A 2 21.70 3.93 -43.44
N VAL A 3 21.03 3.07 -42.71
CA VAL A 3 20.14 3.46 -41.62
C VAL A 3 20.64 2.72 -40.39
N THR A 4 21.38 3.42 -39.54
CA THR A 4 21.73 2.99 -38.19
C THR A 4 20.70 3.60 -37.25
N ASP A 5 19.68 2.83 -36.85
CA ASP A 5 18.81 3.19 -35.74
C ASP A 5 19.50 2.78 -34.43
N GLN A 6 19.99 3.77 -33.70
CA GLN A 6 20.38 3.63 -32.31
C GLN A 6 19.12 3.71 -31.41
N PRO A 7 19.02 2.86 -30.38
CA PRO A 7 17.94 2.99 -29.41
C PRO A 7 18.14 4.25 -28.56
N GLY A 8 17.21 5.18 -28.66
CA GLY A 8 17.21 6.43 -27.93
C GLY A 8 17.28 6.19 -26.42
N ASN A 9 18.34 6.70 -25.83
CA ASN A 9 18.56 6.79 -24.40
C ASN A 9 17.55 7.81 -23.84
N LEU A 10 16.42 7.35 -23.30
CA LEU A 10 15.45 8.21 -22.62
C LEU A 10 16.14 8.84 -21.42
N SER A 11 16.54 10.09 -21.55
CA SER A 11 17.20 10.87 -20.51
C SER A 11 16.26 11.00 -19.30
N GLY A 12 16.81 10.85 -18.08
CA GLY A 12 16.05 10.92 -16.82
C GLY A 12 15.40 12.28 -16.52
N GLU A 13 15.50 13.26 -17.43
CA GLU A 13 14.88 14.57 -17.31
C GLU A 13 13.43 14.60 -17.78
N GLU A 14 13.06 13.88 -18.84
CA GLU A 14 11.67 13.80 -19.31
C GLU A 14 10.72 13.19 -18.28
N PHE A 15 11.23 12.26 -17.47
CA PHE A 15 10.43 11.64 -16.39
C PHE A 15 10.27 12.56 -15.17
N ARG A 16 11.09 13.62 -15.04
CA ARG A 16 10.98 14.61 -13.96
C ARG A 16 9.83 15.58 -14.19
N ASP A 17 9.56 15.95 -15.41
CA ASP A 17 8.51 16.95 -15.73
C ASP A 17 7.10 16.37 -15.60
N ASP A 18 6.89 15.09 -15.92
CA ASP A 18 5.62 14.40 -15.71
C ASP A 18 5.28 14.18 -14.21
N LEU A 19 6.24 14.42 -13.31
CA LEU A 19 6.10 14.25 -11.86
C LEU A 19 6.01 15.59 -11.10
N ARG A 20 5.90 16.71 -11.78
CA ARG A 20 5.63 18.00 -11.13
C ARG A 20 4.23 18.00 -10.51
N PRO A 21 4.03 18.64 -9.35
CA PRO A 21 2.71 18.76 -8.76
C PRO A 21 1.79 19.54 -9.69
N LEU A 22 0.59 19.02 -9.94
CA LEU A 22 -0.48 19.61 -10.76
C LEU A 22 -1.09 20.91 -10.16
N HIS A 23 -0.37 21.59 -9.28
CA HIS A 23 -0.79 22.86 -8.71
C HIS A 23 0.32 23.90 -8.86
N ALA A 24 0.35 24.55 -10.04
CA ALA A 24 0.80 25.93 -10.14
C ALA A 24 -0.39 26.82 -9.75
N PRO A 25 -0.22 27.88 -8.93
CA PRO A 25 -1.30 28.80 -8.63
C PRO A 25 -1.66 29.57 -9.90
N VAL A 26 -2.88 29.39 -10.39
CA VAL A 26 -3.45 30.24 -11.44
C VAL A 26 -3.83 31.57 -10.77
N ASN A 27 -2.97 32.58 -10.92
CA ASN A 27 -3.33 33.96 -10.69
C ASN A 27 -4.10 34.46 -11.93
N ALA A 28 -5.41 34.48 -11.88
CA ALA A 28 -6.24 35.24 -12.80
C ALA A 28 -7.04 36.28 -11.97
N PRO A 29 -7.13 37.54 -12.41
CA PRO A 29 -7.84 38.57 -11.67
C PRO A 29 -9.36 38.37 -11.80
N VAL A 30 -10.02 38.29 -10.66
CA VAL A 30 -11.48 38.29 -10.56
C VAL A 30 -11.96 39.73 -10.64
N ASN A 31 -12.66 40.06 -11.74
CA ASN A 31 -13.50 41.24 -11.76
C ASN A 31 -14.92 40.86 -11.30
N ALA A 32 -15.36 41.55 -10.29
CA ALA A 32 -16.61 41.42 -9.62
C ALA A 32 -17.80 41.93 -10.46
N SER A 33 -18.97 41.31 -10.30
CA SER A 33 -20.20 42.08 -10.23
C SER A 33 -21.11 41.46 -9.16
N ALA A 34 -21.49 42.33 -8.24
CA ALA A 34 -22.40 42.05 -7.14
C ALA A 34 -23.86 41.97 -7.64
N ASN A 35 -24.63 41.03 -7.07
CA ASN A 35 -25.96 41.20 -6.47
C ASN A 35 -26.66 39.84 -6.37
N ALA A 36 -26.87 39.36 -5.16
CA ALA A 36 -28.14 38.74 -4.74
C ALA A 36 -28.10 38.37 -3.24
N SER A 37 -28.87 39.11 -2.52
CA SER A 37 -29.79 38.74 -1.44
C SER A 37 -29.34 37.75 -0.35
N ALA A 38 -29.36 38.31 0.88
CA ALA A 38 -29.25 37.63 2.16
C ALA A 38 -30.34 36.58 2.37
N ASN A 39 -29.91 35.39 2.81
CA ASN A 39 -30.51 34.56 3.87
C ASN A 39 -29.91 33.12 3.73
N ALA A 40 -28.80 32.87 4.38
CA ALA A 40 -28.32 31.53 4.66
C ALA A 40 -27.89 31.44 6.13
N PRO A 41 -28.19 30.35 6.84
CA PRO A 41 -27.86 30.23 8.25
C PRO A 41 -26.33 30.09 8.42
N THR A 42 -25.80 31.02 9.20
CA THR A 42 -24.44 31.04 9.71
C THR A 42 -24.27 29.91 10.70
N ASN A 43 -23.69 28.77 10.29
CA ASN A 43 -23.01 27.80 11.18
C ASN A 43 -22.51 26.59 10.38
N ALA A 44 -21.53 26.79 9.48
CA ALA A 44 -20.61 25.76 9.01
C ALA A 44 -19.51 26.37 8.11
N PRO A 45 -18.42 26.84 8.65
CA PRO A 45 -17.11 26.62 8.07
C PRO A 45 -15.94 26.49 9.07
N THR A 46 -16.20 26.47 10.40
CA THR A 46 -15.09 26.48 11.37
C THR A 46 -14.38 25.16 11.53
N ASP A 47 -15.06 24.04 11.34
CA ASP A 47 -14.46 22.71 11.56
C ASP A 47 -13.58 22.23 10.38
N ALA A 48 -14.00 22.50 9.16
CA ALA A 48 -13.20 22.20 7.96
C ALA A 48 -11.93 23.06 7.89
N LEU A 49 -11.99 24.31 8.31
CA LEU A 49 -10.82 25.20 8.43
C LEU A 49 -9.90 24.79 9.57
N ARG A 50 -10.42 24.29 10.69
CA ARG A 50 -9.62 23.75 11.80
C ARG A 50 -8.92 22.43 11.43
N ALA A 51 -9.59 21.53 10.72
CA ALA A 51 -9.02 20.28 10.26
C ALA A 51 -7.90 20.50 9.21
N GLY A 52 -8.10 21.40 8.26
CA GLY A 52 -7.07 21.81 7.30
C GLY A 52 -5.87 22.48 7.97
N SER A 53 -6.07 23.21 9.07
CA SER A 53 -5.01 23.83 9.84
C SER A 53 -4.16 22.81 10.63
N GLY A 54 -4.78 21.80 11.22
CA GLY A 54 -4.08 20.72 11.95
C GLY A 54 -3.13 19.94 11.04
N ASN A 55 -3.56 19.60 9.82
CA ASN A 55 -2.74 18.90 8.84
C ASN A 55 -1.57 19.75 8.33
N ALA A 56 -1.82 21.00 8.00
CA ALA A 56 -0.77 21.94 7.60
C ALA A 56 0.24 22.18 8.75
N GLN A 57 -0.24 22.23 9.98
CA GLN A 57 0.60 22.37 11.16
C GLN A 57 1.43 21.12 11.42
N ALA A 58 0.85 19.91 11.35
CA ALA A 58 1.59 18.65 11.51
C ALA A 58 2.71 18.50 10.47
N ARG A 59 2.46 18.86 9.21
CA ARG A 59 3.47 18.86 8.13
C ARG A 59 4.53 19.94 8.27
N ARG A 60 4.30 21.00 9.04
CA ARG A 60 5.23 22.10 9.32
C ARG A 60 5.92 21.98 10.67
N THR A 61 5.60 20.96 11.46
CA THR A 61 6.12 20.80 12.83
C THR A 61 7.63 20.55 12.85
N LEU A 62 8.15 19.88 11.81
CA LEU A 62 9.58 19.60 11.70
C LEU A 62 10.27 20.66 10.86
N SER A 63 11.37 21.19 11.38
CA SER A 63 12.29 22.04 10.63
C SER A 63 13.03 21.21 9.56
N ALA A 64 13.58 21.88 8.56
CA ALA A 64 14.41 21.23 7.54
C ALA A 64 15.62 20.50 8.15
N ALA A 65 16.22 21.05 9.22
CA ALA A 65 17.34 20.44 9.92
C ALA A 65 16.97 19.12 10.63
N GLU A 66 15.75 19.05 11.19
CA GLU A 66 15.24 17.82 11.82
C GLU A 66 14.80 16.77 10.79
N LEU A 67 14.29 17.22 9.65
CA LEU A 67 13.80 16.32 8.59
C LEU A 67 14.95 15.74 7.75
N ALA A 68 16.03 16.48 7.52
CA ALA A 68 17.14 16.06 6.69
C ALA A 68 17.71 14.67 7.07
N PRO A 69 18.06 14.38 8.35
CA PRO A 69 18.57 13.07 8.74
C PRO A 69 17.51 11.95 8.60
N LEU A 70 16.21 12.28 8.74
CA LEU A 70 15.12 11.31 8.61
C LEU A 70 14.84 10.94 7.16
N THR A 71 15.09 11.84 6.21
CA THR A 71 14.90 11.59 4.77
C THR A 71 16.14 11.02 4.09
N ALA A 72 17.27 10.95 4.80
CA ALA A 72 18.52 10.38 4.28
C ALA A 72 18.35 8.89 3.96
N LEU A 73 18.71 8.48 2.74
CA LEU A 73 18.60 7.11 2.29
C LEU A 73 19.86 6.31 2.61
N SER A 74 19.67 5.11 3.13
CA SER A 74 20.72 4.14 3.40
C SER A 74 20.54 2.89 2.53
N ASN A 75 21.32 2.75 1.48
CA ASN A 75 21.29 1.57 0.62
C ASN A 75 21.54 0.28 1.38
N THR A 76 22.41 0.30 2.40
CA THR A 76 22.68 -0.86 3.25
C THR A 76 21.44 -1.28 4.04
N ARG A 77 20.72 -0.37 4.67
CA ARG A 77 19.46 -0.69 5.41
C ARG A 77 18.40 -1.24 4.47
N SER A 78 18.25 -0.66 3.30
CA SER A 78 17.30 -1.14 2.28
C SER A 78 17.68 -2.52 1.77
N ALA A 79 18.96 -2.76 1.49
CA ALA A 79 19.46 -4.08 1.08
C ALA A 79 19.27 -5.13 2.18
N LEU A 80 19.50 -4.78 3.45
CA LEU A 80 19.25 -5.68 4.59
C LEU A 80 17.75 -5.99 4.74
N SER A 81 16.85 -5.03 4.54
CA SER A 81 15.40 -5.27 4.56
C SER A 81 14.98 -6.24 3.46
N LEU A 82 15.52 -6.06 2.24
CA LEU A 82 15.27 -6.95 1.12
C LEU A 82 15.83 -8.34 1.38
N LEU A 83 17.10 -8.42 1.82
CA LEU A 83 17.77 -9.68 2.14
C LEU A 83 17.02 -10.44 3.24
N GLN A 84 16.63 -9.78 4.32
CA GLN A 84 15.82 -10.38 5.39
C GLN A 84 14.56 -11.03 4.84
N THR A 85 13.80 -10.31 3.98
CA THR A 85 12.56 -10.84 3.42
C THR A 85 12.82 -12.03 2.50
N VAL A 86 13.83 -11.94 1.64
CA VAL A 86 14.22 -13.04 0.73
C VAL A 86 14.72 -14.26 1.53
N LEU A 87 15.51 -14.05 2.58
CA LEU A 87 15.99 -15.14 3.45
C LEU A 87 14.84 -15.86 4.17
N VAL A 88 13.85 -15.13 4.66
CA VAL A 88 12.65 -15.74 5.27
C VAL A 88 11.93 -16.64 4.27
N ILE A 89 11.74 -16.17 3.03
CA ILE A 89 11.12 -16.97 1.95
C ILE A 89 12.00 -18.19 1.63
N ALA A 90 13.30 -18.00 1.46
CA ALA A 90 14.24 -19.06 1.11
C ALA A 90 14.31 -20.17 2.19
N VAL A 91 14.40 -19.78 3.46
CA VAL A 91 14.42 -20.73 4.59
C VAL A 91 13.11 -21.50 4.69
N ALA A 92 11.95 -20.82 4.56
CA ALA A 92 10.66 -21.49 4.58
C ALA A 92 10.50 -22.45 3.39
N ALA A 93 10.92 -22.05 2.19
CA ALA A 93 10.90 -22.92 1.01
C ALA A 93 11.85 -24.13 1.17
N ALA A 94 13.08 -23.90 1.64
CA ALA A 94 14.04 -24.98 1.90
C ALA A 94 13.50 -25.97 2.94
N GLY A 95 12.86 -25.49 4.01
CA GLY A 95 12.22 -26.35 5.01
C GLY A 95 11.11 -27.23 4.43
N ALA A 96 10.26 -26.67 3.56
CA ALA A 96 9.20 -27.42 2.86
C ALA A 96 9.79 -28.47 1.91
N LEU A 97 10.79 -28.09 1.10
CA LEU A 97 11.45 -29.00 0.16
C LEU A 97 12.17 -30.13 0.91
N TRP A 98 12.86 -29.81 2.00
CA TRP A 98 13.51 -30.81 2.84
C TRP A 98 12.51 -31.78 3.46
N ALA A 99 11.41 -31.28 4.03
CA ALA A 99 10.35 -32.12 4.58
C ALA A 99 9.74 -33.05 3.50
N GLY A 100 9.49 -32.52 2.30
CA GLY A 100 8.95 -33.29 1.17
C GLY A 100 9.90 -34.34 0.61
N SER A 101 11.21 -34.19 0.81
CA SER A 101 12.23 -35.19 0.39
C SER A 101 12.67 -36.13 1.51
N SER A 102 12.24 -35.89 2.76
CA SER A 102 12.63 -36.65 3.94
C SER A 102 11.69 -37.84 4.17
N ALA A 103 12.17 -38.84 4.92
CA ALA A 103 11.33 -39.97 5.36
C ALA A 103 10.40 -39.63 6.55
N TRP A 104 9.92 -38.41 6.60
CA TRP A 104 8.99 -37.97 7.64
C TRP A 104 7.58 -38.56 7.41
N GLY A 105 6.84 -38.77 8.47
CA GLY A 105 5.43 -39.16 8.35
C GLY A 105 4.61 -38.06 7.65
N ALA A 106 3.58 -38.48 6.92
CA ALA A 106 2.76 -37.59 6.09
C ALA A 106 2.24 -36.35 6.86
N LEU A 107 1.84 -36.51 8.12
CA LEU A 107 1.37 -35.39 8.96
C LEU A 107 2.46 -34.33 9.17
N ALA A 108 3.69 -34.75 9.48
CA ALA A 108 4.80 -33.82 9.68
C ALA A 108 5.14 -33.06 8.39
N VAL A 109 5.10 -33.71 7.23
CA VAL A 109 5.28 -33.07 5.92
C VAL A 109 4.16 -32.05 5.68
N VAL A 110 2.91 -32.42 5.85
CA VAL A 110 1.75 -31.52 5.63
C VAL A 110 1.86 -30.31 6.55
N VAL A 111 2.15 -30.49 7.85
CA VAL A 111 2.29 -29.38 8.80
C VAL A 111 3.43 -28.43 8.38
N THR A 112 4.61 -28.99 8.03
CA THR A 112 5.77 -28.16 7.64
C THR A 112 5.52 -27.40 6.35
N VAL A 113 4.96 -28.04 5.34
CA VAL A 113 4.61 -27.39 4.06
C VAL A 113 3.55 -26.29 4.28
N SER A 114 2.51 -26.58 5.07
CA SER A 114 1.48 -25.58 5.38
C SER A 114 2.04 -24.38 6.14
N ALA A 115 2.90 -24.61 7.14
CA ALA A 115 3.60 -23.54 7.84
C ALA A 115 4.48 -22.71 6.90
N SER A 116 5.20 -23.37 6.00
CA SER A 116 6.02 -22.69 4.98
C SER A 116 5.17 -21.84 4.04
N VAL A 117 4.03 -22.32 3.57
CA VAL A 117 3.09 -21.55 2.74
C VAL A 117 2.60 -20.30 3.48
N LEU A 118 2.27 -20.41 4.76
CA LEU A 118 1.86 -19.26 5.58
C LEU A 118 3.00 -18.25 5.72
N VAL A 119 4.20 -18.70 6.07
CA VAL A 119 5.38 -17.84 6.24
C VAL A 119 5.73 -17.14 4.92
N ILE A 120 5.73 -17.86 3.80
CA ILE A 120 6.03 -17.30 2.48
C ILE A 120 4.98 -16.24 2.12
N GLY A 121 3.69 -16.48 2.31
CA GLY A 121 2.64 -15.51 2.00
C GLY A 121 2.75 -14.22 2.83
N VAL A 122 3.08 -14.33 4.11
CA VAL A 122 3.38 -13.16 4.97
C VAL A 122 4.67 -12.46 4.51
N ALA A 123 5.71 -13.19 4.12
CA ALA A 123 6.94 -12.58 3.61
C ALA A 123 6.75 -11.94 2.21
N GLN A 124 5.89 -12.50 1.36
CA GLN A 124 5.47 -11.84 0.11
C GLN A 124 4.84 -10.47 0.38
N HIS A 125 4.06 -10.32 1.46
CA HIS A 125 3.62 -8.99 1.90
C HIS A 125 4.80 -8.06 2.23
N GLY A 126 5.87 -8.56 2.84
CA GLY A 126 7.10 -7.79 3.05
C GLY A 126 7.71 -7.27 1.73
N LEU A 127 7.70 -8.08 0.66
CA LEU A 127 8.09 -7.61 -0.68
C LEU A 127 7.17 -6.50 -1.19
N PHE A 128 5.85 -6.58 -0.96
CA PHE A 128 4.92 -5.50 -1.32
C PHE A 128 5.24 -4.18 -0.61
N ILE A 129 5.65 -4.24 0.66
CA ILE A 129 6.07 -3.02 1.38
C ILE A 129 7.37 -2.46 0.79
N LEU A 130 8.31 -3.29 0.38
CA LEU A 130 9.53 -2.81 -0.29
C LEU A 130 9.24 -2.27 -1.70
N ALA A 131 8.28 -2.84 -2.43
CA ALA A 131 7.76 -2.26 -3.67
C ALA A 131 7.11 -0.89 -3.43
N HIS A 132 6.36 -0.74 -2.32
CA HIS A 132 5.78 0.53 -1.89
C HIS A 132 6.87 1.59 -1.61
N GLU A 133 7.95 1.25 -0.90
CA GLU A 133 9.10 2.14 -0.72
C GLU A 133 9.73 2.56 -2.07
N ALA A 134 9.85 1.60 -3.00
CA ALA A 134 10.34 1.89 -4.34
C ALA A 134 9.38 2.78 -5.14
N ALA A 135 8.07 2.70 -4.89
CA ALA A 135 7.08 3.58 -5.52
C ALA A 135 7.27 5.04 -5.10
N HIS A 136 7.67 5.29 -3.86
CA HIS A 136 8.05 6.61 -3.34
C HIS A 136 9.49 7.03 -3.67
N TYR A 137 10.26 6.20 -4.39
CA TYR A 137 11.70 6.40 -4.60
C TYR A 137 12.50 6.47 -3.29
N ARG A 138 12.10 5.66 -2.30
CA ARG A 138 12.71 5.63 -0.96
C ARG A 138 13.40 4.31 -0.64
N LEU A 139 13.39 3.34 -1.57
CA LEU A 139 14.08 2.07 -1.36
C LEU A 139 15.59 2.22 -1.54
N PHE A 140 16.07 2.88 -2.61
CA PHE A 140 17.50 3.12 -2.86
C PHE A 140 17.78 4.56 -3.24
N SER A 141 18.97 5.06 -2.90
CA SER A 141 19.38 6.44 -3.17
C SER A 141 19.60 6.73 -4.66
N HIS A 142 20.12 5.76 -5.41
CA HIS A 142 20.28 5.88 -6.84
C HIS A 142 18.98 5.52 -7.55
N ARG A 143 18.46 6.46 -8.35
CA ARG A 143 17.14 6.34 -8.98
C ARG A 143 17.01 5.09 -9.86
N SER A 144 17.99 4.83 -10.72
CA SER A 144 17.95 3.65 -11.59
C SER A 144 17.97 2.34 -10.80
N LEU A 145 18.77 2.26 -9.73
CA LEU A 145 18.77 1.11 -8.84
C LEU A 145 17.42 0.91 -8.15
N ASN A 146 16.83 2.00 -7.64
CA ASN A 146 15.50 1.98 -7.06
C ASN A 146 14.45 1.48 -8.06
N ASP A 147 14.52 1.92 -9.31
CA ASP A 147 13.58 1.52 -10.36
C ASP A 147 13.75 0.06 -10.76
N VAL A 148 14.98 -0.40 -10.96
CA VAL A 148 15.27 -1.80 -11.32
C VAL A 148 14.81 -2.74 -10.20
N ILE A 149 15.23 -2.49 -8.96
CA ILE A 149 14.89 -3.36 -7.83
C ILE A 149 13.36 -3.27 -7.53
N GLY A 150 12.78 -2.08 -7.58
CA GLY A 150 11.33 -1.91 -7.41
C GLY A 150 10.53 -2.69 -8.44
N ARG A 151 10.93 -2.65 -9.73
CA ARG A 151 10.29 -3.44 -10.79
C ARG A 151 10.47 -4.94 -10.60
N LEU A 152 11.67 -5.41 -10.20
CA LEU A 152 11.90 -6.81 -9.91
C LEU A 152 11.01 -7.31 -8.77
N VAL A 153 10.98 -6.57 -7.66
CA VAL A 153 10.15 -6.92 -6.50
C VAL A 153 8.65 -6.85 -6.86
N GLY A 154 8.23 -5.82 -7.61
CA GLY A 154 6.86 -5.73 -8.11
C GLY A 154 6.51 -6.87 -9.05
N MET A 155 7.38 -7.19 -10.03
CA MET A 155 7.19 -8.25 -11.00
C MET A 155 6.94 -9.61 -10.34
N VAL A 156 7.77 -9.99 -9.39
CA VAL A 156 7.63 -11.29 -8.70
C VAL A 156 6.38 -11.34 -7.81
N GLY A 157 5.90 -10.18 -7.33
CA GLY A 157 4.67 -10.03 -6.57
C GLY A 157 3.40 -9.84 -7.42
N GLY A 158 3.50 -9.79 -8.75
CA GLY A 158 2.36 -9.59 -9.65
C GLY A 158 1.95 -8.11 -9.82
N VAL A 159 2.85 -7.16 -9.54
CA VAL A 159 2.59 -5.71 -9.53
C VAL A 159 3.30 -5.01 -10.69
N SER A 160 2.54 -4.32 -11.55
CA SER A 160 3.10 -3.32 -12.48
C SER A 160 3.52 -2.09 -11.68
N MET A 161 4.82 -1.87 -11.51
CA MET A 161 5.35 -0.78 -10.70
C MET A 161 4.92 0.60 -11.18
N CYS A 162 4.86 0.83 -12.48
CA CYS A 162 4.41 2.08 -13.04
C CYS A 162 2.94 2.34 -12.70
N THR A 163 2.07 1.33 -12.85
CA THR A 163 0.66 1.43 -12.46
C THR A 163 0.54 1.71 -10.95
N TYR A 164 1.28 0.96 -10.13
CA TYR A 164 1.24 1.12 -8.69
C TYR A 164 1.69 2.51 -8.22
N ARG A 165 2.72 3.08 -8.83
CA ARG A 165 3.13 4.47 -8.54
C ARG A 165 2.02 5.48 -8.79
N VAL A 166 1.27 5.33 -9.87
CA VAL A 166 0.15 6.22 -10.18
C VAL A 166 -0.97 6.07 -9.17
N THR A 167 -1.45 4.84 -8.96
CA THR A 167 -2.56 4.58 -8.02
C THR A 167 -2.21 5.01 -6.62
N HIS A 168 -1.00 4.70 -6.16
CA HIS A 168 -0.55 5.04 -4.82
C HIS A 168 -0.34 6.55 -4.61
N ARG A 169 0.14 7.26 -5.64
CA ARG A 169 0.21 8.72 -5.62
C ARG A 169 -1.18 9.36 -5.55
N LEU A 170 -2.15 8.85 -6.31
CA LEU A 170 -3.53 9.32 -6.22
C LEU A 170 -4.09 9.10 -4.81
N HIS A 171 -3.85 7.92 -4.22
CA HIS A 171 -4.24 7.63 -2.84
C HIS A 171 -3.64 8.63 -1.83
N HIS A 172 -2.33 8.92 -1.89
CA HIS A 172 -1.69 9.90 -1.00
C HIS A 172 -2.21 11.33 -1.16
N ASN A 173 -2.48 11.74 -2.40
CA ASN A 173 -2.90 13.10 -2.69
C ASN A 173 -4.40 13.33 -2.47
N HIS A 174 -5.20 12.28 -2.60
CA HIS A 174 -6.67 12.36 -2.65
C HIS A 174 -7.34 11.43 -1.64
N LEU A 175 -6.68 11.14 -0.52
CA LEU A 175 -7.14 10.21 0.50
C LEU A 175 -8.62 10.43 0.84
N TYR A 176 -9.45 9.38 0.67
CA TYR A 176 -10.89 9.38 0.87
C TYR A 176 -11.73 10.32 -0.02
N THR A 177 -11.15 10.90 -1.05
CA THR A 177 -11.92 11.68 -2.03
C THR A 177 -12.45 10.81 -3.18
N SER A 178 -13.16 11.45 -4.14
CA SER A 178 -13.63 10.80 -5.37
C SER A 178 -12.51 10.23 -6.25
N GLU A 179 -11.28 10.68 -6.05
CA GLU A 179 -10.11 10.29 -6.85
C GLU A 179 -9.24 9.23 -6.18
N ASP A 180 -9.52 8.90 -4.90
CA ASP A 180 -8.80 7.85 -4.18
C ASP A 180 -9.20 6.46 -4.68
N PRO A 181 -8.31 5.73 -5.38
CA PRO A 181 -8.63 4.41 -5.92
C PRO A 181 -8.74 3.31 -4.86
N ASP A 182 -8.25 3.54 -3.62
CA ASP A 182 -8.16 2.53 -2.57
C ASP A 182 -9.40 2.48 -1.68
N THR A 183 -10.34 3.43 -1.84
CA THR A 183 -11.59 3.49 -1.06
C THR A 183 -12.43 2.21 -1.14
N ALA A 184 -12.33 1.46 -2.24
CA ALA A 184 -13.02 0.16 -2.38
C ALA A 184 -12.60 -0.87 -1.34
N ILE A 185 -11.34 -0.80 -0.87
CA ILE A 185 -10.77 -1.75 0.08
C ILE A 185 -11.07 -1.32 1.51
N HIS A 186 -10.76 -0.08 1.86
CA HIS A 186 -10.79 0.41 3.24
C HIS A 186 -12.01 1.29 3.58
N GLY A 187 -12.76 1.75 2.59
CA GLY A 187 -13.91 2.63 2.81
C GLY A 187 -15.09 1.94 3.49
N GLY A 188 -15.84 2.71 4.28
CA GLY A 188 -17.12 2.30 4.82
C GLY A 188 -17.08 1.36 6.03
N TYR A 189 -15.92 1.05 6.60
CA TYR A 189 -15.81 0.27 7.84
C TYR A 189 -16.25 1.08 9.08
N PRO A 190 -16.75 0.38 10.15
CA PRO A 190 -17.04 -1.06 10.23
C PRO A 190 -18.23 -1.47 9.35
N ARG A 191 -18.11 -2.60 8.65
CA ARG A 191 -19.17 -3.16 7.78
C ARG A 191 -19.89 -4.36 8.41
N GLY A 192 -19.54 -4.69 9.65
CA GLY A 192 -20.05 -5.83 10.40
C GLY A 192 -19.19 -7.10 10.27
N VAL A 193 -19.21 -7.89 11.34
CA VAL A 193 -18.39 -9.09 11.51
C VAL A 193 -18.58 -10.10 10.38
N LYS A 194 -19.84 -10.41 10.03
CA LYS A 194 -20.18 -11.41 8.98
C LYS A 194 -19.63 -10.99 7.61
N TYR A 195 -19.74 -9.70 7.28
CA TYR A 195 -19.22 -9.17 6.01
C TYR A 195 -17.69 -9.34 5.92
N LEU A 196 -16.97 -8.93 6.97
CA LEU A 196 -15.50 -8.99 6.96
C LEU A 196 -15.01 -10.44 6.93
N TRP A 197 -15.57 -11.35 7.75
CA TRP A 197 -15.22 -12.77 7.71
C TRP A 197 -15.48 -13.42 6.35
N LYS A 198 -16.62 -13.10 5.73
CA LYS A 198 -16.90 -13.58 4.36
C LYS A 198 -15.82 -13.12 3.37
N LYS A 199 -15.40 -11.84 3.46
CA LYS A 199 -14.33 -11.31 2.59
C LYS A 199 -12.99 -11.97 2.85
N LEU A 200 -12.59 -12.13 4.10
CA LEU A 200 -11.34 -12.81 4.46
C LEU A 200 -11.33 -14.27 4.04
N ALA A 201 -12.46 -14.99 4.19
CA ALA A 201 -12.57 -16.37 3.72
C ALA A 201 -12.46 -16.46 2.19
N GLN A 202 -13.12 -15.56 1.45
CA GLN A 202 -13.00 -15.48 -0.01
C GLN A 202 -11.55 -15.18 -0.44
N ASP A 203 -10.85 -14.31 0.28
CA ASP A 203 -9.45 -13.98 0.03
C ASP A 203 -8.55 -15.19 0.34
N ALA A 204 -8.76 -15.87 1.47
CA ALA A 204 -7.96 -17.01 1.90
C ALA A 204 -8.06 -18.22 0.96
N VAL A 205 -9.14 -18.33 0.19
CA VAL A 205 -9.27 -19.36 -0.86
C VAL A 205 -9.00 -18.83 -2.28
N GLY A 206 -8.46 -17.61 -2.40
CA GLY A 206 -8.04 -17.03 -3.67
C GLY A 206 -9.13 -16.44 -4.55
N LEU A 207 -10.41 -16.49 -4.14
CA LEU A 207 -11.54 -16.05 -4.97
C LEU A 207 -11.52 -14.56 -5.33
N ASN A 208 -10.83 -13.71 -4.57
CA ASN A 208 -10.70 -12.29 -4.87
C ASN A 208 -9.32 -11.90 -5.43
N ALA A 209 -8.38 -12.82 -5.54
CA ALA A 209 -7.02 -12.51 -6.00
C ALA A 209 -6.99 -11.82 -7.37
N TYR A 210 -7.89 -12.25 -8.29
CA TYR A 210 -8.00 -11.60 -9.61
C TYR A 210 -8.31 -10.10 -9.52
N LYS A 211 -9.05 -9.64 -8.51
CA LYS A 211 -9.37 -8.22 -8.31
C LYS A 211 -8.13 -7.44 -7.90
N THR A 212 -7.33 -8.02 -6.99
CA THR A 212 -6.05 -7.43 -6.56
C THR A 212 -5.11 -7.25 -7.73
N TYR A 213 -4.94 -8.29 -8.55
CA TYR A 213 -4.03 -8.22 -9.70
C TYR A 213 -4.59 -7.38 -10.85
N ALA A 214 -5.90 -7.42 -11.10
CA ALA A 214 -6.54 -6.52 -12.04
C ALA A 214 -6.30 -5.05 -11.66
N TYR A 215 -6.41 -4.70 -10.39
CA TYR A 215 -6.09 -3.37 -9.87
C TYR A 215 -4.63 -2.98 -10.16
N PHE A 216 -3.65 -3.83 -9.86
CA PHE A 216 -2.24 -3.59 -10.15
C PHE A 216 -1.91 -3.57 -11.65
N PHE A 217 -2.80 -4.08 -12.48
CA PHE A 217 -2.73 -3.98 -13.94
C PHE A 217 -3.47 -2.75 -14.51
N GLY A 218 -4.03 -1.89 -13.66
CA GLY A 218 -4.70 -0.66 -14.05
C GLY A 218 -6.14 -0.87 -14.54
N ALA A 219 -6.79 -1.96 -14.13
CA ALA A 219 -8.21 -2.13 -14.35
C ALA A 219 -9.01 -1.05 -13.61
N PRO A 220 -10.25 -0.75 -14.04
CA PRO A 220 -11.10 0.19 -13.35
C PRO A 220 -11.26 -0.16 -11.87
N ALA A 221 -10.99 0.80 -10.99
CA ALA A 221 -11.20 0.71 -9.56
C ALA A 221 -12.52 1.37 -9.18
N LEU A 222 -13.34 0.67 -8.39
CA LEU A 222 -14.58 1.24 -7.85
C LEU A 222 -14.25 2.18 -6.70
N ASN A 223 -14.62 3.45 -6.84
CA ASN A 223 -14.52 4.40 -5.75
C ASN A 223 -15.77 4.30 -4.85
N ALA A 224 -15.56 4.00 -3.55
CA ALA A 224 -16.66 3.83 -2.60
C ALA A 224 -17.36 5.15 -2.21
N VAL A 225 -16.76 6.30 -2.51
CA VAL A 225 -17.36 7.63 -2.24
C VAL A 225 -18.37 7.98 -3.32
N THR A 226 -17.99 7.81 -4.59
CA THR A 226 -18.81 8.22 -5.73
C THR A 226 -19.64 7.09 -6.34
N ASN A 227 -19.37 5.85 -5.94
CA ASN A 227 -19.90 4.62 -6.56
C ASN A 227 -19.65 4.56 -8.09
N ARG A 228 -18.54 5.15 -8.55
CA ARG A 228 -18.12 5.15 -9.95
C ARG A 228 -16.80 4.41 -10.09
N SER A 229 -16.59 3.82 -11.25
CA SER A 229 -15.31 3.21 -11.61
C SER A 229 -14.49 4.17 -12.47
N ALA A 230 -13.21 4.33 -12.13
CA ALA A 230 -12.25 5.08 -12.92
C ALA A 230 -11.02 4.23 -13.21
N ARG A 231 -10.36 4.49 -14.34
CA ARG A 231 -9.07 3.87 -14.68
C ARG A 231 -7.96 4.82 -14.25
N PRO A 232 -7.09 4.44 -13.33
CA PRO A 232 -6.10 5.36 -12.77
C PRO A 232 -5.10 5.92 -13.78
N LEU A 233 -4.95 5.27 -14.95
CA LEU A 233 -4.00 5.67 -15.98
C LEU A 233 -4.59 6.53 -17.11
N ASP A 234 -5.91 6.73 -17.17
CA ASP A 234 -6.54 7.40 -18.31
C ASP A 234 -6.08 8.86 -18.45
N ASP A 235 -5.90 9.57 -17.33
CA ASP A 235 -5.47 10.97 -17.30
C ASP A 235 -3.94 11.14 -17.20
N THR A 236 -3.18 10.13 -17.63
CA THR A 236 -1.72 10.16 -17.62
C THR A 236 -1.13 10.34 -19.02
N SER A 237 0.17 10.68 -19.09
CA SER A 237 0.86 10.83 -20.37
C SER A 237 0.91 9.52 -21.18
N PRO A 238 1.00 9.60 -22.53
CA PRO A 238 1.19 8.42 -23.38
C PRO A 238 2.43 7.60 -23.01
N GLN A 239 3.51 8.27 -22.62
CA GLN A 239 4.77 7.64 -22.18
C GLN A 239 4.57 6.82 -20.91
N LEU A 240 3.85 7.36 -19.95
CA LEU A 240 3.55 6.66 -18.68
C LEU A 240 2.70 5.43 -18.94
N ARG A 241 1.68 5.52 -19.81
CA ARG A 241 0.87 4.39 -20.25
C ARG A 241 1.69 3.32 -20.99
N ALA A 242 2.65 3.74 -21.81
CA ALA A 242 3.58 2.82 -22.48
C ALA A 242 4.46 2.08 -21.46
N THR A 243 5.05 2.81 -20.50
CA THR A 243 5.85 2.22 -19.42
C THR A 243 5.02 1.23 -18.59
N ALA A 244 3.78 1.57 -18.24
CA ALA A 244 2.89 0.66 -17.53
C ALA A 244 2.57 -0.61 -18.32
N ARG A 245 2.47 -0.54 -19.66
CA ARG A 245 2.32 -1.73 -20.52
C ARG A 245 3.55 -2.61 -20.48
N VAL A 246 4.75 -2.01 -20.57
CA VAL A 246 6.01 -2.76 -20.48
C VAL A 246 6.13 -3.47 -19.13
N ASP A 247 5.88 -2.78 -18.02
CA ASP A 247 5.90 -3.39 -16.69
C ASP A 247 4.91 -4.56 -16.58
N ARG A 248 3.71 -4.44 -17.16
CA ARG A 248 2.72 -5.54 -17.19
C ARG A 248 3.25 -6.75 -17.97
N TRP A 249 3.92 -6.54 -19.10
CA TRP A 249 4.53 -7.63 -19.84
C TRP A 249 5.66 -8.31 -19.07
N PHE A 250 6.47 -7.58 -18.29
CA PHE A 250 7.45 -8.19 -17.40
C PHE A 250 6.79 -9.07 -16.33
N VAL A 251 5.68 -8.61 -15.75
CA VAL A 251 4.91 -9.42 -14.79
C VAL A 251 4.38 -10.69 -15.45
N VAL A 252 3.77 -10.59 -16.63
CA VAL A 252 3.26 -11.75 -17.37
C VAL A 252 4.40 -12.71 -17.75
N ALA A 253 5.51 -12.17 -18.27
CA ALA A 253 6.67 -12.98 -18.64
C ALA A 253 7.24 -13.74 -17.45
N TRP A 254 7.33 -13.11 -16.27
CA TRP A 254 7.78 -13.80 -15.06
C TRP A 254 6.82 -14.92 -14.64
N HIS A 255 5.51 -14.64 -14.56
CA HIS A 255 4.54 -15.59 -14.05
C HIS A 255 4.23 -16.73 -15.03
N LEU A 256 4.65 -16.62 -16.29
CA LEU A 256 4.69 -17.72 -17.26
C LEU A 256 6.06 -18.38 -17.32
N GLY A 257 7.13 -17.60 -17.30
CA GLY A 257 8.50 -18.09 -17.46
C GLY A 257 9.02 -18.84 -16.23
N ALA A 258 8.76 -18.36 -15.02
CA ALA A 258 9.27 -19.00 -13.79
C ALA A 258 8.71 -20.43 -13.60
N PRO A 259 7.38 -20.68 -13.69
CA PRO A 259 6.86 -22.05 -13.62
C PRO A 259 7.35 -22.93 -14.78
N LEU A 260 7.45 -22.38 -15.99
CA LEU A 260 8.01 -23.10 -17.14
C LEU A 260 9.47 -23.49 -16.88
N PHE A 261 10.29 -22.58 -16.38
CA PHE A 261 11.67 -22.88 -15.99
C PHE A 261 11.74 -23.99 -14.95
N CYS A 262 10.91 -23.94 -13.90
CA CYS A 262 10.84 -24.99 -12.89
C CYS A 262 10.42 -26.34 -13.51
N ALA A 263 9.48 -26.33 -14.43
CA ALA A 263 9.05 -27.54 -15.14
C ALA A 263 10.15 -28.11 -16.04
N LEU A 264 10.90 -27.27 -16.73
CA LEU A 264 11.98 -27.71 -17.61
C LEU A 264 13.19 -28.28 -16.83
N VAL A 265 13.52 -27.70 -15.66
CA VAL A 265 14.68 -28.11 -14.87
C VAL A 265 14.38 -29.31 -13.97
N TRP A 266 13.20 -29.34 -13.33
CA TRP A 266 12.87 -30.35 -12.31
C TRP A 266 11.59 -31.12 -12.65
N GLY A 267 11.11 -31.05 -13.91
CA GLY A 267 9.91 -31.74 -14.35
C GLY A 267 8.63 -31.24 -13.64
N TRP A 268 7.63 -32.10 -13.60
CA TRP A 268 6.36 -31.79 -12.96
C TRP A 268 6.49 -31.47 -11.45
N GLN A 269 7.50 -32.04 -10.79
CA GLN A 269 7.77 -31.77 -9.37
C GLN A 269 8.20 -30.30 -9.15
N GLY A 270 9.04 -29.77 -10.03
CA GLY A 270 9.42 -28.35 -9.98
C GLY A 270 8.23 -27.43 -10.18
N LEU A 271 7.36 -27.75 -11.12
CA LEU A 271 6.09 -27.02 -11.34
C LEU A 271 5.19 -27.09 -10.10
N ALA A 272 5.04 -28.27 -9.49
CA ALA A 272 4.23 -28.47 -8.30
C ALA A 272 4.77 -27.66 -7.12
N TRP A 273 6.08 -27.66 -6.88
CA TRP A 273 6.70 -26.86 -5.82
C TRP A 273 6.58 -25.35 -6.07
N TYR A 274 6.73 -24.90 -7.31
CA TYR A 274 6.45 -23.50 -7.66
C TYR A 274 4.99 -23.13 -7.34
N ALA A 275 4.05 -23.98 -7.72
CA ALA A 275 2.63 -23.76 -7.46
C ALA A 275 2.34 -23.68 -5.95
N VAL A 276 2.90 -24.60 -5.15
CA VAL A 276 2.66 -24.69 -3.69
C VAL A 276 3.39 -23.58 -2.92
N LEU A 277 4.66 -23.29 -3.24
CA LEU A 277 5.49 -22.40 -2.44
C LEU A 277 5.52 -20.95 -2.94
N TRP A 278 5.08 -20.69 -4.18
CA TRP A 278 5.04 -19.33 -4.71
C TRP A 278 3.64 -18.88 -5.08
N ALA A 279 2.96 -19.60 -5.96
CA ALA A 279 1.67 -19.18 -6.48
C ALA A 279 0.54 -19.30 -5.43
N LEU A 280 0.48 -20.42 -4.70
CA LEU A 280 -0.55 -20.64 -3.68
C LEU A 280 -0.52 -19.55 -2.59
N PRO A 281 0.60 -19.25 -1.89
CA PRO A 281 0.61 -18.20 -0.89
C PRO A 281 0.31 -16.82 -1.49
N LEU A 282 0.74 -16.53 -2.72
CA LEU A 282 0.46 -15.28 -3.42
C LEU A 282 -1.03 -15.08 -3.69
N LEU A 283 -1.75 -16.15 -4.03
CA LEU A 283 -3.17 -16.11 -4.37
C LEU A 283 -4.10 -16.25 -3.16
N THR A 284 -3.61 -16.80 -2.04
CA THR A 284 -4.42 -17.13 -0.85
C THR A 284 -3.98 -16.36 0.39
N VAL A 285 -2.80 -16.65 0.95
CA VAL A 285 -2.33 -16.07 2.23
C VAL A 285 -2.12 -14.56 2.13
N LEU A 286 -1.49 -14.10 1.05
CA LEU A 286 -1.22 -12.67 0.84
C LEU A 286 -2.52 -11.84 0.77
N GLN A 287 -3.60 -12.37 0.19
CA GLN A 287 -4.82 -11.62 -0.05
C GLN A 287 -5.52 -11.12 1.23
N PRO A 288 -5.82 -11.97 2.23
CA PRO A 288 -6.39 -11.51 3.50
C PRO A 288 -5.41 -10.62 4.27
N VAL A 289 -4.09 -10.83 4.17
CA VAL A 289 -3.08 -9.97 4.80
C VAL A 289 -3.13 -8.56 4.22
N LEU A 290 -3.13 -8.40 2.88
CA LEU A 290 -3.26 -7.10 2.21
C LEU A 290 -4.56 -6.39 2.60
N ARG A 291 -5.69 -7.12 2.62
CA ARG A 291 -6.99 -6.55 3.01
C ARG A 291 -6.99 -6.08 4.46
N LEU A 292 -6.58 -6.93 5.40
CA LEU A 292 -6.54 -6.58 6.82
C LEU A 292 -5.61 -5.40 7.08
N ARG A 293 -4.42 -5.41 6.47
CA ARG A 293 -3.49 -4.29 6.55
C ARG A 293 -4.15 -2.98 6.10
N ALA A 294 -4.69 -2.94 4.88
CA ALA A 294 -5.31 -1.72 4.32
C ALA A 294 -6.46 -1.20 5.19
N ILE A 295 -7.30 -2.10 5.74
CA ILE A 295 -8.38 -1.71 6.64
C ILE A 295 -7.83 -1.26 7.99
N CYS A 296 -6.78 -1.88 8.52
CA CYS A 296 -6.13 -1.43 9.75
C CYS A 296 -5.51 -0.04 9.61
N GLU A 297 -5.06 0.32 8.43
CA GLU A 297 -4.41 1.60 8.16
C GLU A 297 -5.41 2.74 7.93
N HIS A 298 -6.55 2.46 7.27
CA HIS A 298 -7.51 3.47 6.86
C HIS A 298 -8.96 3.19 7.30
N GLY A 299 -9.32 1.92 7.55
CA GLY A 299 -10.70 1.56 7.85
C GLY A 299 -11.16 2.05 9.22
N ALA A 300 -12.44 2.46 9.31
CA ALA A 300 -13.08 2.90 10.55
C ALA A 300 -12.32 4.03 11.27
N THR A 301 -11.74 4.94 10.53
CA THR A 301 -11.11 6.15 11.06
C THR A 301 -12.15 7.18 11.46
N THR A 302 -11.79 8.12 12.32
CA THR A 302 -12.75 9.05 12.96
C THR A 302 -13.24 10.13 12.02
N ASP A 303 -12.38 10.56 11.09
CA ASP A 303 -12.64 11.67 10.20
C ASP A 303 -11.76 11.53 8.94
N PHE A 304 -12.19 12.07 7.82
CA PHE A 304 -11.51 11.97 6.52
C PHE A 304 -10.91 13.30 6.05
N SER A 305 -10.98 14.32 6.88
CA SER A 305 -10.56 15.68 6.51
C SER A 305 -9.04 15.88 6.54
N SER A 306 -8.31 14.99 7.21
CA SER A 306 -6.86 15.10 7.42
C SER A 306 -6.20 13.71 7.47
N PRO A 307 -4.96 13.53 6.98
CA PRO A 307 -4.19 12.31 7.21
C PRO A 307 -4.03 11.95 8.69
N LEU A 308 -4.03 12.92 9.62
CA LEU A 308 -3.97 12.66 11.06
C LEU A 308 -5.14 11.80 11.57
N THR A 309 -6.29 11.95 10.93
CA THR A 309 -7.55 11.29 11.31
C THR A 309 -8.01 10.25 10.31
N ALA A 310 -7.52 10.31 9.06
CA ALA A 310 -7.88 9.40 7.97
C ALA A 310 -6.87 8.25 7.76
N ALA A 311 -5.64 8.35 8.30
CA ALA A 311 -4.65 7.30 8.33
C ALA A 311 -4.31 6.94 9.78
N ARG A 312 -3.89 5.70 10.02
CA ARG A 312 -3.67 5.20 11.39
C ARG A 312 -2.26 4.66 11.57
N THR A 313 -1.68 4.98 12.74
CA THR A 313 -0.54 4.26 13.30
C THR A 313 -1.02 3.15 14.20
N ASN A 314 -0.68 1.90 13.84
CA ASN A 314 -0.98 0.73 14.62
C ASN A 314 0.20 0.42 15.55
N ARG A 315 0.02 0.59 16.86
CA ARG A 315 1.08 0.28 17.83
C ARG A 315 1.35 -1.22 17.85
N THR A 316 2.59 -1.58 17.58
CA THR A 316 3.07 -2.97 17.49
C THR A 316 4.06 -3.32 18.62
N TRP A 317 4.00 -2.59 19.72
CA TRP A 317 4.82 -2.78 20.91
C TRP A 317 3.95 -2.81 22.15
N GLY A 318 4.50 -3.25 23.27
CA GLY A 318 3.84 -3.23 24.57
C GLY A 318 3.00 -4.46 24.90
N SER A 319 2.68 -5.35 23.95
CA SER A 319 1.98 -6.61 24.21
C SER A 319 2.32 -7.71 23.19
N ALA A 320 2.08 -8.97 23.56
CA ALA A 320 2.29 -10.11 22.66
C ALA A 320 1.36 -10.05 21.42
N GLY A 321 0.11 -9.59 21.59
CA GLY A 321 -0.83 -9.42 20.48
C GLY A 321 -0.38 -8.34 19.49
N ASN A 322 0.18 -7.25 19.99
CA ASN A 322 0.76 -6.20 19.16
C ASN A 322 1.99 -6.72 18.37
N TRP A 323 2.87 -7.51 19.03
CA TRP A 323 4.00 -8.12 18.35
C TRP A 323 3.57 -9.09 17.25
N LEU A 324 2.56 -9.93 17.50
CA LEU A 324 2.00 -10.81 16.47
C LEU A 324 1.42 -10.03 15.30
N GLY A 325 0.70 -8.93 15.57
CA GLY A 325 0.21 -8.01 14.55
C GLY A 325 1.35 -7.45 13.68
N ARG A 326 2.49 -7.09 14.31
CA ARG A 326 3.69 -6.67 13.58
C ARG A 326 4.23 -7.77 12.67
N ALA A 327 4.35 -8.98 13.18
CA ALA A 327 4.91 -10.10 12.42
C ALA A 327 4.05 -10.47 11.20
N LEU A 328 2.72 -10.42 11.33
CA LEU A 328 1.79 -10.86 10.31
C LEU A 328 1.35 -9.73 9.35
N LEU A 329 1.12 -8.52 9.87
CA LEU A 329 0.46 -7.45 9.11
C LEU A 329 1.37 -6.25 8.81
N PHE A 330 2.42 -6.02 9.60
CA PHE A 330 3.17 -4.76 9.54
C PHE A 330 4.69 -4.95 9.42
N PRO A 331 5.18 -5.68 8.39
CA PRO A 331 6.62 -5.77 8.14
C PRO A 331 7.20 -4.38 7.81
N HIS A 332 8.51 -4.23 7.95
CA HIS A 332 9.24 -3.02 7.55
C HIS A 332 8.65 -1.71 8.10
N HIS A 333 8.15 -1.72 9.34
CA HIS A 333 7.60 -0.54 10.02
C HIS A 333 6.39 0.13 9.32
N VAL A 334 5.69 -0.57 8.41
CA VAL A 334 4.51 -0.01 7.73
C VAL A 334 3.35 0.30 8.70
N ASN A 335 3.43 -0.18 9.95
CA ASN A 335 2.50 0.17 11.02
C ASN A 335 2.48 1.69 11.36
N TYR A 336 3.52 2.44 11.01
CA TYR A 336 3.59 3.91 11.12
C TYR A 336 2.99 4.59 9.88
N HIS A 337 1.81 4.14 9.47
CA HIS A 337 1.22 4.53 8.20
C HIS A 337 0.72 5.99 8.18
N LEU A 338 0.29 6.51 9.33
CA LEU A 338 -0.05 7.91 9.50
C LEU A 338 1.19 8.80 9.25
N GLU A 339 2.32 8.48 9.87
CA GLU A 339 3.57 9.22 9.69
C GLU A 339 4.05 9.15 8.25
N HIS A 340 3.84 7.99 7.59
CA HIS A 340 4.14 7.84 6.17
C HIS A 340 3.28 8.76 5.29
N HIS A 341 1.98 8.90 5.56
CA HIS A 341 1.13 9.87 4.86
C HIS A 341 1.51 11.34 5.12
N LEU A 342 1.98 11.66 6.32
CA LEU A 342 2.47 13.01 6.62
C LEU A 342 3.80 13.32 5.95
N TYR A 343 4.73 12.37 5.94
CA TYR A 343 6.09 12.52 5.45
C TYR A 343 6.53 11.35 4.55
N PRO A 344 5.96 11.20 3.34
CA PRO A 344 6.23 10.06 2.46
C PRO A 344 7.67 10.03 1.92
N ALA A 345 8.44 11.09 2.18
CA ALA A 345 9.86 11.16 1.88
C ALA A 345 10.75 10.43 2.91
N VAL A 346 10.20 10.02 4.06
CA VAL A 346 10.94 9.32 5.12
C VAL A 346 10.89 7.82 4.84
N PRO A 347 12.04 7.12 4.66
CA PRO A 347 12.07 5.69 4.41
C PRO A 347 11.62 4.89 5.64
N HIS A 348 11.08 3.70 5.40
CA HIS A 348 10.44 2.85 6.41
C HIS A 348 11.27 2.67 7.70
N TYR A 349 12.59 2.56 7.60
CA TYR A 349 13.47 2.33 8.76
C TYR A 349 13.69 3.57 9.63
N HIS A 350 13.27 4.76 9.20
CA HIS A 350 13.26 5.99 10.00
C HIS A 350 11.86 6.38 10.53
N LEU A 351 10.79 5.71 10.10
CA LEU A 351 9.42 5.99 10.59
C LEU A 351 9.28 5.87 12.12
N PRO A 352 9.93 4.90 12.82
CA PRO A 352 9.88 4.86 14.28
C PRO A 352 10.50 6.09 14.96
N GLN A 353 11.56 6.66 14.37
CA GLN A 353 12.20 7.88 14.85
C GLN A 353 11.32 9.11 14.56
N LEU A 354 10.74 9.17 13.37
CA LEU A 354 9.78 10.22 13.00
C LEU A 354 8.57 10.23 13.96
N HIS A 355 7.98 9.08 14.27
CA HIS A 355 6.88 8.96 15.23
C HIS A 355 7.24 9.55 16.60
N ARG A 356 8.41 9.20 17.14
CA ARG A 356 8.85 9.72 18.43
C ARG A 356 8.98 11.25 18.39
N LEU A 357 9.62 11.78 17.35
CA LEU A 357 9.82 13.21 17.21
C LEU A 357 8.49 13.98 17.07
N LEU A 358 7.55 13.48 16.27
CA LEU A 358 6.23 14.11 16.13
C LEU A 358 5.42 14.04 17.43
N ARG A 359 5.48 12.94 18.15
CA ARG A 359 4.83 12.78 19.46
C ARG A 359 5.42 13.76 20.47
N ASP A 360 6.75 13.84 20.57
CA ASP A 360 7.44 14.68 21.55
C ASP A 360 7.20 16.19 21.30
N LYS A 361 6.90 16.54 20.04
CA LYS A 361 6.46 17.89 19.64
C LYS A 361 4.93 18.12 19.74
N GLY A 362 4.17 17.14 20.20
CA GLY A 362 2.72 17.24 20.32
C GLY A 362 1.96 17.24 18.97
N ALA A 363 2.65 16.96 17.84
CA ALA A 363 2.03 16.96 16.50
C ALA A 363 1.05 15.82 16.25
N LEU A 364 1.05 14.80 17.10
CA LEU A 364 0.13 13.65 17.02
C LEU A 364 -1.07 13.77 17.98
N GLN A 365 -1.35 14.96 18.52
CA GLN A 365 -2.55 15.16 19.34
C GLN A 365 -3.81 14.98 18.47
N GLY A 366 -4.74 14.16 18.95
CA GLY A 366 -5.96 13.82 18.20
C GLY A 366 -5.76 12.90 17.00
N ALA A 367 -4.53 12.41 16.77
CA ALA A 367 -4.23 11.51 15.68
C ALA A 367 -4.74 10.08 15.94
N GLU A 368 -5.00 9.35 14.86
CA GLU A 368 -5.39 7.93 14.90
C GLU A 368 -4.18 7.04 15.25
N VAL A 369 -3.85 6.96 16.55
CA VAL A 369 -2.80 6.07 17.08
C VAL A 369 -3.44 5.05 18.01
N ARG A 370 -3.47 3.77 17.63
CA ARG A 370 -4.17 2.70 18.34
C ARG A 370 -3.32 1.44 18.47
N ASP A 371 -3.63 0.61 19.46
CA ASP A 371 -3.11 -0.76 19.51
C ASP A 371 -3.73 -1.60 18.39
N VAL A 372 -2.96 -2.56 17.84
CA VAL A 372 -3.46 -3.48 16.80
C VAL A 372 -4.74 -4.19 17.26
N ALA A 373 -4.79 -4.65 18.52
CA ALA A 373 -5.97 -5.32 19.06
C ALA A 373 -7.20 -4.41 19.07
N ASP A 374 -7.04 -3.13 19.42
CA ASP A 374 -8.14 -2.16 19.44
C ASP A 374 -8.59 -1.79 18.02
N THR A 375 -7.63 -1.68 17.09
CA THR A 375 -7.95 -1.51 15.66
C THR A 375 -8.77 -2.70 15.15
N LEU A 376 -8.35 -3.94 15.45
CA LEU A 376 -9.10 -5.13 15.04
C LEU A 376 -10.50 -5.14 15.65
N ARG A 377 -10.67 -4.85 16.95
CA ARG A 377 -12.00 -4.73 17.58
C ARG A 377 -12.87 -3.71 16.86
N LEU A 378 -12.30 -2.56 16.49
CA LEU A 378 -13.01 -1.49 15.80
C LEU A 378 -13.48 -1.91 14.41
N ILE A 379 -12.61 -2.49 13.57
CA ILE A 379 -12.94 -2.90 12.21
C ILE A 379 -13.90 -4.09 12.14
N PHE A 380 -13.88 -4.96 13.16
CA PHE A 380 -14.83 -6.07 13.32
C PHE A 380 -16.12 -5.67 14.06
N ALA A 381 -16.27 -4.43 14.49
CA ALA A 381 -17.47 -3.98 15.19
C ALA A 381 -18.75 -4.12 14.32
N PRO A 382 -19.93 -4.25 14.94
CA PRO A 382 -21.20 -4.20 14.21
C PRO A 382 -21.36 -2.91 13.41
N ARG A 383 -22.08 -2.98 12.29
CA ARG A 383 -22.35 -1.80 11.43
C ARG A 383 -23.05 -0.67 12.17
N SER A 384 -23.87 -0.98 13.18
CA SER A 384 -24.57 -0.01 14.03
C SER A 384 -23.63 0.89 14.85
N ALA A 385 -22.42 0.42 15.16
CA ALA A 385 -21.42 1.23 15.87
C ALA A 385 -20.90 2.44 15.04
N ARG A 386 -21.21 2.50 13.75
CA ARG A 386 -20.84 3.59 12.84
C ARG A 386 -21.61 4.90 13.11
N THR A 387 -22.80 4.82 13.68
CA THR A 387 -23.72 5.97 13.84
C THR A 387 -23.28 6.95 14.93
N THR A 388 -22.39 6.57 15.82
CA THR A 388 -21.99 7.41 16.96
C THR A 388 -20.75 8.28 16.70
N HIS A 389 -20.02 8.09 15.57
CA HIS A 389 -18.73 8.74 15.37
C HIS A 389 -18.51 9.43 14.02
N VAL A 390 -19.45 9.41 13.09
CA VAL A 390 -19.22 9.95 11.74
C VAL A 390 -20.41 10.76 11.24
N THR A 391 -20.35 12.07 11.39
CA THR A 391 -21.11 13.04 10.58
C THR A 391 -20.43 13.24 9.22
N SER A 392 -20.19 12.16 8.48
CA SER A 392 -19.55 12.23 7.15
C SER A 392 -20.61 12.06 6.06
N PRO A 393 -20.53 12.80 4.94
CA PRO A 393 -21.41 12.61 3.77
C PRO A 393 -21.36 11.18 3.20
N LEU A 394 -20.37 10.37 3.55
CA LEU A 394 -20.25 8.95 3.18
C LEU A 394 -21.34 8.04 3.77
N SER A 395 -22.03 8.48 4.84
CA SER A 395 -23.04 7.64 5.50
C SER A 395 -24.32 7.42 4.68
N LYS A 396 -24.59 8.27 3.69
CA LYS A 396 -25.81 8.22 2.87
C LYS A 396 -25.64 7.47 1.54
N ALA A 397 -24.43 7.10 1.13
CA ALA A 397 -24.16 6.63 -0.23
C ALA A 397 -23.82 5.12 -0.34
N ILE A 398 -23.94 4.31 0.71
CA ILE A 398 -23.60 2.88 0.66
C ILE A 398 -24.84 2.06 1.10
N PRO A 399 -25.49 1.33 0.17
CA PRO A 399 -26.59 0.42 0.49
C PRO A 399 -26.14 -0.81 1.26
#